data_10ab6746f84b2240339cecccc3d28e22
#
_entry.id   10ab6746f84b2240339cecccc3d28e22
#
_cell.length_a   1.000
_cell.length_b   1.000
_cell.length_c   1.000
_cell.angle_alpha   90.00
_cell.angle_beta   90.00
_cell.angle_gamma   90.00
#
_symmetry.space_group_name_H-M   'P 1'
#
loop_
_entity.id
_entity.type
_entity.pdbx_description
1 polymer ?
#
loop_
_entity_poly.entity_id
_entity_poly.type
_entity_poly.pdbx_seq_one_letter_code
_entity_poly.pdbx_strand_id
1 'polypeptide(L)'
;QTALAEAEIEYAEDPCDSIYVKFLVTDDKGLLTQMGADLSKTYFVIWTTTTWTLPANDAICVGPNFTYSLVKWEDEYYVMAEALYESAMKAAGKTGYQVVGTIQGKDLEYMKTAHPFIDRTSLVIVGDHVTLESGTGCVHTAPGHGVDDFNVCQNYPDIPVIVPVDSLGRMTEEAGEKFAGLTTSQANAAIAEHLKETGALFAMEKIIHQYPHCWRCKNPVLFRATE
;
A
#
# COMPACT_ATOMS: atom_id res chain seq x y z
N GLN A 1 22.42 8.70 13.65
CA GLN A 1 21.50 9.19 12.61
C GLN A 1 21.22 10.68 12.84
N THR A 2 21.17 11.47 11.77
CA THR A 2 20.90 12.90 11.79
C THR A 2 19.77 13.22 10.84
N ALA A 3 18.97 14.23 11.17
CA ALA A 3 18.02 14.78 10.23
C ALA A 3 18.77 15.42 9.05
N LEU A 4 18.20 15.31 7.87
CA LEU A 4 18.72 15.89 6.63
C LEU A 4 17.79 16.99 6.15
N ALA A 5 18.36 18.07 5.65
CA ALA A 5 17.62 19.07 4.88
C ALA A 5 17.38 18.56 3.45
N GLU A 6 16.38 19.09 2.77
CA GLU A 6 16.05 18.69 1.40
C GLU A 6 17.27 18.82 0.45
N ALA A 7 18.08 19.87 0.61
CA ALA A 7 19.29 20.08 -0.18
C ALA A 7 20.40 19.03 0.07
N GLU A 8 20.25 18.21 1.09
CA GLU A 8 21.20 17.14 1.44
C GLU A 8 20.73 15.76 0.91
N ILE A 9 19.66 15.74 0.13
CA ILE A 9 19.06 14.54 -0.44
C ILE A 9 19.38 14.51 -1.93
N GLU A 10 19.89 13.38 -2.40
CA GLU A 10 20.09 13.07 -3.81
C GLU A 10 19.22 11.88 -4.18
N TYR A 11 18.59 11.94 -5.35
CA TYR A 11 17.84 10.79 -5.86
C TYR A 11 18.76 9.91 -6.70
N ALA A 12 18.77 8.62 -6.40
CA ALA A 12 19.54 7.63 -7.12
C ALA A 12 18.67 6.42 -7.51
N GLU A 13 19.00 5.80 -8.62
CA GLU A 13 18.34 4.58 -9.07
C GLU A 13 18.82 3.38 -8.23
N ASP A 14 17.88 2.73 -7.58
CA ASP A 14 18.12 1.50 -6.85
C ASP A 14 17.25 0.37 -7.38
N PRO A 15 17.81 -0.84 -7.55
CA PRO A 15 17.00 -2.02 -7.75
C PRO A 15 16.25 -2.34 -6.46
N CYS A 16 14.95 -2.52 -6.57
CA CYS A 16 14.11 -2.88 -5.42
C CYS A 16 13.03 -3.87 -5.81
N ASP A 17 12.51 -4.56 -4.82
CA ASP A 17 11.31 -5.35 -4.98
C ASP A 17 10.08 -4.44 -4.84
N SER A 18 9.24 -4.45 -5.86
CA SER A 18 7.90 -3.89 -5.75
C SER A 18 6.92 -5.02 -5.45
N ILE A 19 5.98 -4.77 -4.54
CA ILE A 19 5.01 -5.78 -4.15
C ILE A 19 3.59 -5.28 -4.34
N TYR A 20 2.71 -6.23 -4.67
CA TYR A 20 1.27 -6.07 -4.74
C TYR A 20 0.66 -6.85 -3.58
N VAL A 21 -0.18 -6.22 -2.78
CA VAL A 21 -0.72 -6.79 -1.54
C VAL A 21 -2.23 -6.73 -1.52
N LYS A 22 -2.87 -7.83 -1.13
CA LYS A 22 -4.32 -7.94 -0.98
C LYS A 22 -4.77 -7.48 0.40
N PHE A 23 -5.72 -6.56 0.42
CA PHE A 23 -6.39 -6.09 1.63
C PHE A 23 -7.85 -6.52 1.58
N LEU A 24 -8.25 -7.42 2.46
CA LEU A 24 -9.61 -7.98 2.49
C LEU A 24 -10.64 -6.89 2.78
N VAL A 25 -11.66 -6.79 1.95
CA VAL A 25 -12.79 -5.86 2.16
C VAL A 25 -13.65 -6.37 3.31
N THR A 26 -13.87 -5.51 4.30
CA THR A 26 -14.74 -5.80 5.46
C THR A 26 -16.06 -5.03 5.43
N ASP A 27 -16.09 -3.88 4.74
CA ASP A 27 -17.29 -3.09 4.51
C ASP A 27 -17.23 -2.48 3.11
N ASP A 28 -18.13 -2.87 2.22
CA ASP A 28 -18.21 -2.40 0.83
C ASP A 28 -19.35 -1.41 0.60
N LYS A 29 -20.03 -0.97 1.65
CA LYS A 29 -21.23 -0.12 1.57
C LYS A 29 -22.34 -0.73 0.69
N GLY A 30 -22.32 -2.06 0.48
CA GLY A 30 -23.22 -2.80 -0.39
C GLY A 30 -22.94 -2.68 -1.89
N LEU A 31 -21.93 -1.93 -2.31
CA LEU A 31 -21.70 -1.61 -3.72
C LEU A 31 -21.01 -2.73 -4.51
N LEU A 32 -20.06 -3.42 -3.91
CA LEU A 32 -19.38 -4.54 -4.57
C LEU A 32 -20.23 -5.81 -4.57
N THR A 33 -20.98 -6.05 -3.51
CA THR A 33 -21.92 -7.17 -3.41
C THR A 33 -23.04 -7.08 -4.43
N GLN A 34 -23.49 -5.87 -4.79
CA GLN A 34 -24.45 -5.66 -5.86
C GLN A 34 -23.93 -6.12 -7.24
N MET A 35 -22.61 -6.11 -7.43
CA MET A 35 -21.96 -6.61 -8.65
C MET A 35 -21.74 -8.13 -8.63
N GLY A 36 -22.12 -8.81 -7.54
CA GLY A 36 -21.95 -10.24 -7.36
C GLY A 36 -20.71 -10.66 -6.60
N ALA A 37 -19.99 -9.72 -5.98
CA ALA A 37 -18.80 -10.04 -5.19
C ALA A 37 -19.15 -10.80 -3.91
N ASP A 38 -18.35 -11.82 -3.58
CA ASP A 38 -18.30 -12.45 -2.28
C ASP A 38 -17.30 -11.67 -1.42
N LEU A 39 -17.78 -10.93 -0.39
CA LEU A 39 -16.92 -10.09 0.44
C LEU A 39 -15.83 -10.88 1.16
N SER A 40 -16.08 -12.13 1.52
CA SER A 40 -15.07 -12.98 2.17
C SER A 40 -13.86 -13.28 1.27
N LYS A 41 -13.97 -12.96 -0.02
CA LYS A 41 -12.95 -13.20 -1.05
C LYS A 41 -12.73 -11.97 -1.96
N THR A 42 -13.06 -10.79 -1.47
CA THR A 42 -12.92 -9.52 -2.19
C THR A 42 -11.84 -8.67 -1.54
N TYR A 43 -10.93 -8.18 -2.37
CA TYR A 43 -9.72 -7.46 -1.92
C TYR A 43 -9.50 -6.18 -2.72
N PHE A 44 -9.01 -5.14 -2.04
CA PHE A 44 -8.25 -4.09 -2.69
C PHE A 44 -6.82 -4.56 -2.88
N VAL A 45 -6.25 -4.36 -4.04
CA VAL A 45 -4.85 -4.67 -4.30
C VAL A 45 -4.06 -3.37 -4.32
N ILE A 46 -3.15 -3.20 -3.38
CA ILE A 46 -2.24 -2.05 -3.33
C ILE A 46 -0.89 -2.44 -3.94
N TRP A 47 -0.11 -1.43 -4.29
CA TRP A 47 1.24 -1.58 -4.78
C TRP A 47 2.18 -0.68 -4.01
N THR A 48 3.36 -1.17 -3.67
CA THR A 48 4.39 -0.39 -2.99
C THR A 48 5.79 -0.86 -3.34
N THR A 49 6.72 0.09 -3.36
CA THR A 49 8.16 -0.17 -3.44
C THR A 49 8.84 -0.11 -2.06
N THR A 50 8.08 0.27 -1.03
CA THR A 50 8.58 0.47 0.35
C THR A 50 7.84 -0.46 1.31
N THR A 51 8.24 -1.72 1.33
CA THR A 51 7.55 -2.78 2.08
C THR A 51 7.56 -2.54 3.59
N TRP A 52 8.65 -2.00 4.15
CA TRP A 52 8.79 -1.77 5.58
C TRP A 52 7.79 -0.77 6.16
N THR A 53 7.12 0.05 5.33
CA THR A 53 6.08 0.98 5.80
C THR A 53 4.70 0.33 5.94
N LEU A 54 4.49 -0.90 5.49
CA LEU A 54 3.21 -1.59 5.61
C LEU A 54 2.68 -1.70 7.04
N PRO A 55 3.51 -1.93 8.08
CA PRO A 55 3.03 -1.89 9.46
C PRO A 55 2.43 -0.55 9.88
N ALA A 56 2.80 0.53 9.22
CA ALA A 56 2.25 1.87 9.45
C ALA A 56 1.01 2.19 8.58
N ASN A 57 0.55 1.25 7.78
CA ASN A 57 -0.63 1.45 6.94
C ASN A 57 -1.86 1.71 7.77
N ASP A 58 -2.58 2.79 7.44
CA ASP A 58 -3.85 3.18 8.04
C ASP A 58 -4.96 3.37 7.02
N ALA A 59 -4.60 3.53 5.75
CA ALA A 59 -5.58 3.81 4.70
C ALA A 59 -5.11 3.28 3.33
N ILE A 60 -6.08 3.18 2.43
CA ILE A 60 -5.86 2.98 0.99
C ILE A 60 -6.45 4.19 0.28
N CYS A 61 -5.62 4.95 -0.44
CA CYS A 61 -6.05 6.13 -1.17
C CYS A 61 -6.35 5.79 -2.63
N VAL A 62 -7.52 6.19 -3.10
CA VAL A 62 -7.96 6.04 -4.50
C VAL A 62 -8.20 7.40 -5.15
N GLY A 63 -8.08 7.46 -6.47
CA GLY A 63 -8.39 8.68 -7.22
C GLY A 63 -9.91 8.85 -7.37
N PRO A 64 -10.50 9.96 -6.89
CA PRO A 64 -11.97 10.11 -6.89
C PRO A 64 -12.58 10.14 -8.29
N ASN A 65 -11.82 10.60 -9.28
CA ASN A 65 -12.26 10.77 -10.66
C ASN A 65 -11.85 9.59 -11.58
N PHE A 66 -11.17 8.59 -11.04
CA PHE A 66 -10.80 7.40 -11.81
C PHE A 66 -11.89 6.35 -11.74
N THR A 67 -11.96 5.54 -12.80
CA THR A 67 -12.79 4.34 -12.83
C THR A 67 -11.99 3.17 -12.29
N TYR A 68 -12.60 2.41 -11.38
CA TYR A 68 -12.05 1.19 -10.80
C TYR A 68 -12.84 -0.01 -11.30
N SER A 69 -12.13 -1.10 -11.55
CA SER A 69 -12.72 -2.36 -12.01
C SER A 69 -12.75 -3.38 -10.89
N LEU A 70 -13.85 -4.11 -10.79
CA LEU A 70 -13.94 -5.31 -9.96
C LEU A 70 -13.62 -6.51 -10.86
N VAL A 71 -12.46 -7.10 -10.64
CA VAL A 71 -11.91 -8.20 -11.45
C VAL A 71 -12.10 -9.52 -10.73
N LYS A 72 -12.81 -10.44 -11.35
CA LYS A 72 -12.97 -11.80 -10.83
C LYS A 72 -11.93 -12.73 -11.47
N TRP A 73 -11.19 -13.44 -10.62
CA TRP A 73 -10.29 -14.52 -11.02
C TRP A 73 -10.49 -15.71 -10.10
N GLU A 74 -10.86 -16.84 -10.68
CA GLU A 74 -11.31 -18.01 -9.91
C GLU A 74 -12.44 -17.64 -8.95
N ASP A 75 -12.26 -17.80 -7.65
CA ASP A 75 -13.23 -17.47 -6.61
C ASP A 75 -12.94 -16.13 -5.89
N GLU A 76 -11.89 -15.41 -6.29
CA GLU A 76 -11.51 -14.14 -5.70
C GLU A 76 -11.91 -12.94 -6.56
N TYR A 77 -12.07 -11.79 -5.92
CA TYR A 77 -12.43 -10.52 -6.55
C TYR A 77 -11.41 -9.45 -6.15
N TYR A 78 -10.96 -8.65 -7.10
CA TYR A 78 -9.94 -7.61 -6.89
C TYR A 78 -10.43 -6.27 -7.38
N VAL A 79 -10.26 -5.24 -6.54
CA VAL A 79 -10.52 -3.84 -6.89
C VAL A 79 -9.19 -3.18 -7.28
N MET A 80 -9.11 -2.73 -8.52
CA MET A 80 -7.96 -2.01 -9.08
C MET A 80 -8.45 -1.01 -10.12
N ALA A 81 -7.65 0.02 -10.40
CA ALA A 81 -7.99 0.98 -11.45
C ALA A 81 -8.15 0.29 -12.81
N GLU A 82 -9.15 0.74 -13.57
CA GLU A 82 -9.44 0.21 -14.91
C GLU A 82 -8.22 0.27 -15.83
N ALA A 83 -7.43 1.33 -15.75
CA ALA A 83 -6.23 1.51 -16.56
C ALA A 83 -5.06 0.60 -16.17
N LEU A 84 -5.09 -0.04 -15.00
CA LEU A 84 -3.93 -0.74 -14.41
C LEU A 84 -4.18 -2.21 -14.08
N TYR A 85 -5.39 -2.70 -14.05
CA TYR A 85 -5.66 -4.08 -13.61
C TYR A 85 -5.02 -5.14 -14.52
N GLU A 86 -4.97 -4.91 -15.83
CA GLU A 86 -4.36 -5.87 -16.77
C GLU A 86 -2.87 -6.06 -16.47
N SER A 87 -2.16 -4.98 -16.24
CA SER A 87 -0.75 -4.99 -15.87
C SER A 87 -0.51 -5.71 -14.53
N ALA A 88 -1.34 -5.45 -13.54
CA ALA A 88 -1.27 -6.10 -12.23
C ALA A 88 -1.58 -7.60 -12.30
N MET A 89 -2.59 -8.00 -13.05
CA MET A 89 -2.94 -9.42 -13.27
C MET A 89 -1.80 -10.16 -14.00
N LYS A 90 -1.19 -9.50 -14.97
CA LYS A 90 -0.01 -10.04 -15.67
C LYS A 90 1.18 -10.24 -14.71
N ALA A 91 1.46 -9.26 -13.86
CA ALA A 91 2.50 -9.36 -12.85
C ALA A 91 2.28 -10.54 -11.89
N ALA A 92 1.02 -10.84 -11.58
CA ALA A 92 0.63 -11.98 -10.75
C ALA A 92 0.59 -13.32 -11.51
N GLY A 93 0.80 -13.32 -12.83
CA GLY A 93 0.68 -14.52 -13.66
C GLY A 93 -0.74 -15.08 -13.73
N LYS A 94 -1.76 -14.25 -13.51
CA LYS A 94 -3.17 -14.64 -13.47
C LYS A 94 -3.81 -14.38 -14.83
N THR A 95 -4.40 -15.42 -15.42
CA THR A 95 -5.10 -15.40 -16.70
C THR A 95 -6.53 -15.93 -16.55
N GLY A 96 -7.41 -15.66 -17.53
CA GLY A 96 -8.78 -16.15 -17.49
C GLY A 96 -9.68 -15.38 -16.53
N TYR A 97 -9.31 -14.16 -16.16
CA TYR A 97 -10.10 -13.28 -15.33
C TYR A 97 -11.20 -12.55 -16.12
N GLN A 98 -12.18 -12.03 -15.38
CA GLN A 98 -13.29 -11.26 -15.95
C GLN A 98 -13.49 -9.96 -15.15
N VAL A 99 -13.79 -8.87 -15.84
CA VAL A 99 -14.31 -7.66 -15.19
C VAL A 99 -15.81 -7.84 -14.98
N VAL A 100 -16.26 -7.88 -13.73
CA VAL A 100 -17.66 -8.10 -13.37
C VAL A 100 -18.42 -6.82 -13.09
N GLY A 101 -17.73 -5.70 -12.96
CA GLY A 101 -18.33 -4.39 -12.79
C GLY A 101 -17.27 -3.30 -12.68
N THR A 102 -17.74 -2.06 -12.77
CA THR A 102 -16.91 -0.87 -12.58
C THR A 102 -17.57 0.08 -11.60
N ILE A 103 -16.75 0.90 -10.94
CA ILE A 103 -17.20 1.86 -9.94
C ILE A 103 -16.27 3.08 -9.97
N GLN A 104 -16.81 4.27 -9.73
CA GLN A 104 -16.00 5.49 -9.62
C GLN A 104 -15.25 5.52 -8.29
N GLY A 105 -14.03 6.04 -8.31
CA GLY A 105 -13.20 6.12 -7.11
C GLY A 105 -13.88 6.85 -5.95
N LYS A 106 -14.61 7.93 -6.21
CA LYS A 106 -15.38 8.67 -5.20
C LYS A 106 -16.40 7.80 -4.44
N ASP A 107 -16.93 6.76 -5.09
CA ASP A 107 -17.93 5.88 -4.49
C ASP A 107 -17.29 4.77 -3.63
N LEU A 108 -15.97 4.58 -3.74
CA LEU A 108 -15.18 3.70 -2.90
C LEU A 108 -14.84 4.31 -1.54
N GLU A 109 -14.94 5.63 -1.41
CA GLU A 109 -14.65 6.34 -0.16
C GLU A 109 -15.44 5.76 1.01
N TYR A 110 -14.77 5.60 2.16
CA TYR A 110 -15.29 5.01 3.38
C TYR A 110 -15.56 3.50 3.36
N MET A 111 -15.25 2.79 2.28
CA MET A 111 -15.13 1.34 2.39
C MET A 111 -14.04 0.99 3.39
N LYS A 112 -14.13 -0.17 4.00
CA LYS A 112 -13.16 -0.63 5.00
C LYS A 112 -12.50 -1.91 4.54
N THR A 113 -11.22 -2.01 4.86
CA THR A 113 -10.42 -3.21 4.64
C THR A 113 -9.69 -3.61 5.91
N ALA A 114 -9.32 -4.87 6.01
CA ALA A 114 -8.48 -5.38 7.09
C ALA A 114 -7.00 -5.26 6.69
N HIS A 115 -6.18 -4.74 7.60
CA HIS A 115 -4.73 -4.81 7.45
C HIS A 115 -4.30 -6.27 7.32
N PRO A 116 -3.37 -6.62 6.40
CA PRO A 116 -3.07 -8.02 6.09
C PRO A 116 -2.39 -8.82 7.23
N PHE A 117 -1.80 -8.16 8.22
CA PHE A 117 -1.11 -8.86 9.33
C PHE A 117 -1.18 -8.14 10.70
N ILE A 118 -1.84 -7.00 10.79
CA ILE A 118 -2.07 -6.29 12.04
C ILE A 118 -3.59 -6.19 12.26
N ASP A 119 -4.05 -6.33 13.49
CA ASP A 119 -5.46 -6.13 13.84
C ASP A 119 -5.80 -4.62 13.79
N ARG A 120 -6.03 -4.16 12.58
CA ARG A 120 -6.31 -2.76 12.28
C ARG A 120 -7.16 -2.67 11.00
N THR A 121 -8.09 -1.72 10.99
CA THR A 121 -8.83 -1.34 9.79
C THR A 121 -7.99 -0.40 8.95
N SER A 122 -7.91 -0.66 7.64
CA SER A 122 -7.38 0.27 6.64
C SER A 122 -8.56 0.88 5.89
N LEU A 123 -8.77 2.19 6.08
CA LEU A 123 -9.90 2.90 5.50
C LEU A 123 -9.63 3.27 4.05
N VAL A 124 -10.60 3.11 3.17
CA VAL A 124 -10.51 3.63 1.80
C VAL A 124 -10.83 5.12 1.81
N ILE A 125 -9.90 5.91 1.34
CA ILE A 125 -9.97 7.37 1.27
C ILE A 125 -9.73 7.85 -0.17
N VAL A 126 -10.04 9.10 -0.46
CA VAL A 126 -9.81 9.71 -1.78
C VAL A 126 -8.75 10.80 -1.71
N GLY A 127 -7.96 10.92 -2.76
CA GLY A 127 -6.93 11.93 -2.88
C GLY A 127 -6.53 12.21 -4.33
N ASP A 128 -6.22 13.45 -4.62
CA ASP A 128 -5.89 13.90 -5.98
C ASP A 128 -4.44 13.56 -6.39
N HIS A 129 -3.61 13.13 -5.45
CA HIS A 129 -2.21 12.73 -5.72
C HIS A 129 -2.09 11.34 -6.34
N VAL A 130 -3.15 10.55 -6.37
CA VAL A 130 -3.15 9.22 -7.00
C VAL A 130 -2.98 9.34 -8.50
N THR A 131 -2.07 8.55 -9.07
CA THR A 131 -1.80 8.51 -10.50
C THR A 131 -2.10 7.15 -11.11
N LEU A 132 -2.17 7.10 -12.44
CA LEU A 132 -2.37 5.86 -13.20
C LEU A 132 -1.10 5.44 -13.96
N GLU A 133 0.07 5.96 -13.58
CA GLU A 133 1.33 5.67 -14.27
C GLU A 133 1.91 4.30 -13.92
N SER A 134 1.68 3.86 -12.70
CA SER A 134 2.17 2.57 -12.20
C SER A 134 1.31 2.04 -11.05
N GLY A 135 1.51 0.79 -10.70
CA GLY A 135 0.82 0.15 -9.59
C GLY A 135 -0.61 -0.28 -9.93
N THR A 136 -1.54 0.05 -9.06
CA THR A 136 -2.94 -0.44 -9.13
C THR A 136 -3.98 0.66 -9.05
N GLY A 137 -3.57 1.92 -8.80
CA GLY A 137 -4.50 3.01 -8.49
C GLY A 137 -5.08 2.96 -7.07
N CYS A 138 -4.69 1.97 -6.27
CA CYS A 138 -4.99 1.86 -4.85
C CYS A 138 -3.69 2.06 -4.08
N VAL A 139 -3.53 3.25 -3.47
CA VAL A 139 -2.26 3.66 -2.88
C VAL A 139 -2.23 3.32 -1.41
N HIS A 140 -1.27 2.46 -1.03
CA HIS A 140 -0.91 2.25 0.37
C HIS A 140 -0.58 3.58 1.03
N THR A 141 -1.25 3.89 2.13
CA THR A 141 -1.17 5.19 2.80
C THR A 141 -0.74 5.01 4.26
N ALA A 142 0.41 5.60 4.58
CA ALA A 142 1.00 5.60 5.92
C ALA A 142 1.37 7.04 6.29
N PRO A 143 0.51 7.78 7.02
CA PRO A 143 0.70 9.21 7.28
C PRO A 143 1.97 9.53 8.09
N GLY A 144 2.51 8.56 8.81
CA GLY A 144 3.78 8.71 9.54
C GLY A 144 5.03 8.64 8.65
N HIS A 145 4.91 8.25 7.37
CA HIS A 145 6.05 7.95 6.50
C HIS A 145 5.97 8.55 5.09
N GLY A 146 5.02 9.44 4.85
CA GLY A 146 4.89 10.12 3.56
C GLY A 146 4.21 11.48 3.70
N VAL A 147 4.71 12.49 2.97
CA VAL A 147 4.17 13.85 3.01
C VAL A 147 2.77 13.89 2.39
N ASP A 148 2.61 13.27 1.22
CA ASP A 148 1.29 13.20 0.56
C ASP A 148 0.29 12.41 1.40
N ASP A 149 0.74 11.32 2.02
CA ASP A 149 -0.05 10.47 2.91
C ASP A 149 -0.51 11.29 4.14
N PHE A 150 0.41 12.03 4.75
CA PHE A 150 0.08 12.90 5.88
C PHE A 150 -0.94 13.97 5.47
N ASN A 151 -0.72 14.63 4.36
CA ASN A 151 -1.58 15.72 3.90
C ASN A 151 -3.00 15.24 3.58
N VAL A 152 -3.15 14.12 2.87
CA VAL A 152 -4.48 13.59 2.54
C VAL A 152 -5.23 13.11 3.78
N CYS A 153 -4.53 12.55 4.76
CA CYS A 153 -5.13 12.09 6.01
C CYS A 153 -5.63 13.24 6.91
N GLN A 154 -5.21 14.48 6.67
CA GLN A 154 -5.77 15.65 7.38
C GLN A 154 -7.27 15.82 7.12
N ASN A 155 -7.79 15.31 6.01
CA ASN A 155 -9.22 15.30 5.70
C ASN A 155 -9.99 14.17 6.42
N TYR A 156 -9.29 13.27 7.10
CA TYR A 156 -9.85 12.11 7.80
C TYR A 156 -9.33 12.07 9.24
N PRO A 157 -9.92 12.87 10.16
CA PRO A 157 -9.36 13.09 11.50
C PRO A 157 -9.30 11.84 12.39
N ASP A 158 -10.04 10.79 12.05
CA ASP A 158 -10.03 9.53 12.78
C ASP A 158 -8.84 8.62 12.43
N ILE A 159 -8.08 8.97 11.38
CA ILE A 159 -6.89 8.22 11.00
C ILE A 159 -5.70 8.69 11.86
N PRO A 160 -5.10 7.81 12.67
CA PRO A 160 -3.95 8.16 13.49
C PRO A 160 -2.67 8.29 12.66
N VAL A 161 -1.66 8.93 13.23
CA VAL A 161 -0.30 8.92 12.68
C VAL A 161 0.51 7.88 13.44
N ILE A 162 0.77 6.73 12.83
CA ILE A 162 1.50 5.62 13.41
C ILE A 162 2.93 5.59 12.86
N VAL A 163 3.91 5.48 13.73
CA VAL A 163 5.35 5.46 13.38
C VAL A 163 6.01 4.25 14.03
N PRO A 164 5.89 3.05 13.45
CA PRO A 164 6.43 1.82 14.02
C PRO A 164 7.94 1.66 13.75
N VAL A 165 8.66 2.76 13.71
CA VAL A 165 10.11 2.81 13.51
C VAL A 165 10.72 3.80 14.50
N ASP A 166 11.70 3.36 15.27
CA ASP A 166 12.40 4.18 16.25
C ASP A 166 13.40 5.15 15.60
N SER A 167 14.04 5.97 16.44
CA SER A 167 15.05 6.95 16.01
C SER A 167 16.33 6.31 15.44
N LEU A 168 16.52 5.01 15.62
CA LEU A 168 17.66 4.25 15.11
C LEU A 168 17.33 3.52 13.79
N GLY A 169 16.10 3.69 13.27
CA GLY A 169 15.63 3.02 12.05
C GLY A 169 15.31 1.55 12.26
N ARG A 170 14.89 1.17 13.46
CA ARG A 170 14.47 -0.19 13.80
C ARG A 170 12.97 -0.24 14.01
N MET A 171 12.36 -1.33 13.57
CA MET A 171 10.94 -1.59 13.79
C MET A 171 10.66 -1.70 15.28
N THR A 172 9.57 -1.06 15.74
CA THR A 172 9.08 -1.16 17.11
C THR A 172 8.09 -2.32 17.27
N GLU A 173 7.60 -2.56 18.48
CA GLU A 173 6.57 -3.56 18.75
C GLU A 173 5.25 -3.26 18.05
N GLU A 174 4.97 -2.00 17.70
CA GLU A 174 3.79 -1.60 16.93
C GLU A 174 3.78 -2.21 15.52
N ALA A 175 4.94 -2.61 15.00
CA ALA A 175 5.04 -3.32 13.71
C ALA A 175 4.60 -4.80 13.83
N GLY A 176 4.40 -5.30 15.03
CA GLY A 176 4.15 -6.71 15.35
C GLY A 176 5.39 -7.39 15.90
N GLU A 177 5.18 -8.35 16.80
CA GLU A 177 6.28 -9.09 17.47
C GLU A 177 7.26 -9.74 16.48
N LYS A 178 6.73 -10.19 15.34
CA LYS A 178 7.54 -10.86 14.30
C LYS A 178 8.58 -9.92 13.66
N PHE A 179 8.32 -8.62 13.65
CA PHE A 179 9.16 -7.63 12.97
C PHE A 179 9.89 -6.68 13.90
N ALA A 180 9.52 -6.64 15.18
CA ALA A 180 10.14 -5.78 16.18
C ALA A 180 11.66 -6.01 16.27
N GLY A 181 12.41 -4.93 16.33
CA GLY A 181 13.88 -4.94 16.41
C GLY A 181 14.62 -5.10 15.07
N LEU A 182 13.91 -5.45 13.98
CA LEU A 182 14.53 -5.50 12.65
C LEU A 182 14.83 -4.10 12.13
N THR A 183 15.91 -3.97 11.37
CA THR A 183 16.13 -2.75 10.58
C THR A 183 15.09 -2.67 9.46
N THR A 184 14.86 -1.50 8.89
CA THR A 184 13.93 -1.34 7.76
C THR A 184 14.29 -2.24 6.57
N SER A 185 15.57 -2.39 6.28
CA SER A 185 16.05 -3.29 5.23
C SER A 185 15.73 -4.76 5.52
N GLN A 186 15.93 -5.20 6.76
CA GLN A 186 15.59 -6.57 7.18
C GLN A 186 14.06 -6.77 7.18
N ALA A 187 13.31 -5.75 7.57
CA ALA A 187 11.85 -5.80 7.60
C ALA A 187 11.25 -5.96 6.20
N ASN A 188 11.84 -5.37 5.16
CA ASN A 188 11.39 -5.55 3.77
C ASN A 188 11.28 -7.03 3.40
N ALA A 189 12.34 -7.79 3.63
CA ALA A 189 12.37 -9.23 3.31
C ALA A 189 11.44 -10.04 4.21
N ALA A 190 11.43 -9.75 5.52
CA ALA A 190 10.61 -10.47 6.49
C ALA A 190 9.11 -10.26 6.26
N ILE A 191 8.69 -9.05 5.95
CA ILE A 191 7.29 -8.73 5.66
C ILE A 191 6.86 -9.38 4.34
N ALA A 192 7.67 -9.28 3.28
CA ALA A 192 7.37 -9.92 2.00
C ALA A 192 7.19 -11.42 2.14
N GLU A 193 8.06 -12.10 2.90
CA GLU A 193 7.94 -13.55 3.17
C GLU A 193 6.67 -13.88 3.97
N HIS A 194 6.35 -13.06 4.97
CA HIS A 194 5.12 -13.24 5.75
C HIS A 194 3.86 -13.11 4.89
N LEU A 195 3.82 -12.11 4.01
CA LEU A 195 2.70 -11.91 3.08
C LEU A 195 2.56 -13.09 2.11
N LYS A 196 3.67 -13.65 1.68
CA LYS A 196 3.68 -14.85 0.83
C LYS A 196 3.13 -16.07 1.57
N GLU A 197 3.57 -16.31 2.80
CA GLU A 197 3.11 -17.42 3.65
C GLU A 197 1.61 -17.35 3.94
N THR A 198 1.07 -16.16 4.17
CA THR A 198 -0.36 -15.95 4.49
C THR A 198 -1.26 -15.87 3.26
N GLY A 199 -0.67 -15.82 2.06
CA GLY A 199 -1.41 -15.66 0.80
C GLY A 199 -1.85 -14.23 0.51
N ALA A 200 -1.42 -13.23 1.28
CA ALA A 200 -1.73 -11.82 1.06
C ALA A 200 -0.86 -11.17 -0.04
N LEU A 201 0.26 -11.78 -0.41
CA LEU A 201 1.10 -11.32 -1.51
C LEU A 201 0.44 -11.68 -2.84
N PHE A 202 0.01 -10.65 -3.58
CA PHE A 202 -0.62 -10.82 -4.89
C PHE A 202 0.42 -11.02 -6.01
N ALA A 203 1.49 -10.22 -6.00
CA ALA A 203 2.61 -10.31 -6.93
C ALA A 203 3.84 -9.62 -6.38
N MET A 204 5.01 -9.95 -6.93
CA MET A 204 6.28 -9.29 -6.64
C MET A 204 7.09 -9.18 -7.93
N GLU A 205 7.64 -7.99 -8.18
CA GLU A 205 8.48 -7.72 -9.32
C GLU A 205 9.73 -6.96 -8.88
N LYS A 206 10.85 -7.23 -9.54
CA LYS A 206 12.06 -6.41 -9.39
C LYS A 206 11.99 -5.25 -10.35
N ILE A 207 12.14 -4.05 -9.83
CA ILE A 207 12.15 -2.80 -10.60
C ILE A 207 13.35 -1.94 -10.23
N ILE A 208 13.65 -0.97 -11.07
CA ILE A 208 14.58 0.11 -10.76
C ILE A 208 13.73 1.33 -10.39
N HIS A 209 13.96 1.87 -9.21
CA HIS A 209 13.19 3.00 -8.68
C HIS A 209 14.12 4.10 -8.16
N GLN A 210 13.67 5.35 -8.29
CA GLN A 210 14.39 6.50 -7.76
C GLN A 210 14.14 6.63 -6.25
N TYR A 211 15.18 6.42 -5.45
CA TYR A 211 15.12 6.59 -4.01
C TYR A 211 15.91 7.81 -3.53
N PRO A 212 15.43 8.50 -2.49
CA PRO A 212 16.20 9.55 -1.84
C PRO A 212 17.35 8.94 -1.02
N HIS A 213 18.55 9.48 -1.22
CA HIS A 213 19.78 9.08 -0.55
C HIS A 213 20.45 10.28 0.12
N CYS A 214 21.15 10.03 1.21
CA CYS A 214 22.00 11.04 1.83
C CYS A 214 23.16 11.40 0.88
N TRP A 215 23.33 12.70 0.59
CA TRP A 215 24.37 13.18 -0.30
C TRP A 215 25.78 12.79 0.15
N ARG A 216 25.98 12.61 1.47
CA ARG A 216 27.28 12.34 2.08
C ARG A 216 27.61 10.84 2.16
N CYS A 217 26.72 10.05 2.75
CA CYS A 217 26.99 8.62 2.97
C CYS A 217 26.36 7.70 1.93
N LYS A 218 25.55 8.27 1.02
CA LYS A 218 24.87 7.57 -0.08
C LYS A 218 23.90 6.45 0.36
N ASN A 219 23.58 6.39 1.64
CA ASN A 219 22.57 5.45 2.15
C ASN A 219 21.14 5.99 1.90
N PRO A 220 20.15 5.11 1.71
CA PRO A 220 18.76 5.50 1.59
C PRO A 220 18.28 6.30 2.81
N VAL A 221 17.43 7.30 2.55
CA VAL A 221 16.83 8.15 3.57
C VAL A 221 15.48 7.58 3.96
N LEU A 222 15.19 7.59 5.26
CA LEU A 222 13.89 7.20 5.81
C LEU A 222 13.07 8.45 6.10
N PHE A 223 11.84 8.48 5.61
CA PHE A 223 10.85 9.48 6.02
C PHE A 223 10.12 8.97 7.26
N ARG A 224 10.09 9.80 8.29
CA ARG A 224 9.52 9.47 9.59
C ARG A 224 8.99 10.73 10.24
N ALA A 225 7.70 10.71 10.64
CA ALA A 225 7.14 11.78 11.45
C ALA A 225 7.83 11.82 12.82
N THR A 226 8.10 13.02 13.29
CA THR A 226 8.69 13.28 14.63
C THR A 226 7.88 14.36 15.31
N GLU A 227 7.79 14.30 16.63
CA GLU A 227 7.26 15.39 17.47
C GLU A 227 8.16 16.61 17.41
#